data_febc635fb690b8b872d6553fb319b88c
#
_entry.id   febc635fb690b8b872d6553fb319b88c
#
_cell.length_a   1.000
_cell.length_b   1.000
_cell.length_c   1.000
_cell.angle_alpha   90.00
_cell.angle_beta   90.00
_cell.angle_gamma   90.00
#
_symmetry.space_group_name_H-M   'P 1'
#
loop_
_entity.id
_entity.type
_entity.pdbx_description
1 polymer ?
#
loop_
_entity_poly.entity_id
_entity_poly.type
_entity_poly.pdbx_seq_one_letter_code
_entity_poly.pdbx_strand_id
1 'polypeptide(L)'
;QVVLPLLETDLLTIMEAVVEERLSDIPVTFRKGAACCVVAASKGYPGKYETNLPISGLTEGQLEAKGQPGPVSVFHAGTKRIDEGLFTAGGRVLGVTAVGDTLQQAVDQAYAAMETIHFDGMHYRRDIGKKALLLTSEH
;
A
#
# COMPACT_ATOMS: atom_id res chain seq x y z
N GLN A 1 2.66 -4.09 3.71
CA GLN A 1 2.12 -3.47 2.47
C GLN A 1 3.17 -3.32 1.36
N VAL A 2 4.45 -3.51 1.65
CA VAL A 2 5.53 -3.54 0.64
C VAL A 2 6.19 -4.91 0.53
N VAL A 3 6.23 -5.68 1.60
CA VAL A 3 6.88 -6.99 1.64
C VAL A 3 6.04 -8.05 0.93
N LEU A 4 4.75 -8.16 1.28
CA LEU A 4 3.86 -9.18 0.72
C LEU A 4 3.64 -9.03 -0.80
N PRO A 5 3.52 -7.84 -1.40
CA PRO A 5 3.45 -7.69 -2.84
C PRO A 5 4.69 -8.17 -3.61
N LEU A 6 5.83 -8.31 -2.93
CA LEU A 6 7.06 -8.85 -3.51
C LEU A 6 7.24 -10.36 -3.24
N LEU A 7 6.48 -10.93 -2.32
CA LEU A 7 6.58 -12.33 -1.95
C LEU A 7 6.03 -13.21 -3.08
N GLU A 8 6.83 -14.18 -3.55
CA GLU A 8 6.43 -15.17 -4.58
C GLU A 8 5.99 -16.49 -3.95
N THR A 9 6.62 -16.87 -2.84
CA THR A 9 6.22 -18.08 -2.12
C THR A 9 4.86 -17.86 -1.47
N ASP A 10 3.96 -18.82 -1.61
CA ASP A 10 2.63 -18.73 -1.01
C ASP A 10 2.72 -18.54 0.52
N LEU A 11 2.03 -17.52 1.01
CA LEU A 11 2.09 -17.14 2.42
C LEU A 11 1.54 -18.24 3.34
N LEU A 12 0.48 -18.96 2.91
CA LEU A 12 -0.08 -20.06 3.68
C LEU A 12 0.93 -21.19 3.84
N THR A 13 1.63 -21.55 2.75
CA THR A 13 2.72 -22.54 2.78
C THR A 13 3.83 -22.15 3.78
N ILE A 14 4.19 -20.85 3.83
CA ILE A 14 5.16 -20.34 4.81
C ILE A 14 4.62 -20.50 6.22
N MET A 15 3.36 -20.12 6.47
CA MET A 15 2.73 -20.23 7.79
C MET A 15 2.64 -21.67 8.27
N GLU A 16 2.26 -22.60 7.40
CA GLU A 16 2.24 -24.05 7.70
C GLU A 16 3.64 -24.55 8.04
N ALA A 17 4.65 -24.21 7.26
CA ALA A 17 6.03 -24.60 7.52
C ALA A 17 6.56 -24.05 8.85
N VAL A 18 6.13 -22.84 9.26
CA VAL A 18 6.48 -22.30 10.59
C VAL A 18 5.85 -23.12 11.70
N VAL A 19 4.56 -23.45 11.59
CA VAL A 19 3.83 -24.25 12.59
C VAL A 19 4.43 -25.66 12.71
N GLU A 20 4.87 -26.25 11.61
CA GLU A 20 5.47 -27.57 11.55
C GLU A 20 7.00 -27.58 11.82
N GLU A 21 7.57 -26.44 12.19
CA GLU A 21 9.01 -26.27 12.48
C GLU A 21 9.94 -26.69 11.32
N ARG A 22 9.46 -26.56 10.06
CA ARG A 22 10.21 -26.95 8.85
C ARG A 22 10.42 -25.77 7.86
N LEU A 23 10.46 -24.53 8.35
CA LEU A 23 10.65 -23.37 7.49
C LEU A 23 11.99 -23.44 6.70
N SER A 24 13.01 -24.11 7.24
CA SER A 24 14.27 -24.35 6.55
C SER A 24 14.15 -25.25 5.31
N ASP A 25 13.07 -26.00 5.19
CA ASP A 25 12.89 -27.03 4.15
C ASP A 25 12.20 -26.46 2.90
N ILE A 26 11.69 -25.23 2.98
CA ILE A 26 11.02 -24.55 1.88
C ILE A 26 11.77 -23.29 1.44
N PRO A 27 11.85 -23.01 0.13
CA PRO A 27 12.41 -21.76 -0.34
C PRO A 27 11.42 -20.61 -0.09
N VAL A 28 11.82 -19.56 0.61
CA VAL A 28 11.08 -18.30 0.69
C VAL A 28 11.68 -17.36 -0.34
N THR A 29 10.94 -17.12 -1.42
CA THR A 29 11.40 -16.34 -2.56
C THR A 29 10.64 -15.03 -2.70
N PHE A 30 11.34 -14.00 -3.15
CA PHE A 30 10.79 -12.70 -3.47
C PHE A 30 11.11 -12.38 -4.92
N ARG A 31 10.13 -11.78 -5.64
CA ARG A 31 10.34 -11.29 -7.00
C ARG A 31 11.41 -10.19 -7.01
N LYS A 32 12.15 -10.12 -8.11
CA LYS A 32 13.07 -8.99 -8.37
C LYS A 32 12.25 -7.71 -8.57
N GLY A 33 12.82 -6.59 -8.12
CA GLY A 33 12.19 -5.28 -8.21
C GLY A 33 12.11 -4.60 -6.86
N ALA A 34 11.24 -3.62 -6.77
CA ALA A 34 11.00 -2.83 -5.56
C ALA A 34 9.52 -2.54 -5.36
N ALA A 35 9.14 -2.24 -4.13
CA ALA A 35 7.79 -1.78 -3.80
C ALA A 35 7.87 -0.50 -2.97
N CYS A 36 6.90 0.40 -3.19
CA CYS A 36 6.73 1.63 -2.43
C CYS A 36 5.28 1.74 -1.97
N CYS A 37 5.06 2.07 -0.70
CA CYS A 37 3.75 2.36 -0.16
C CYS A 37 3.69 3.80 0.36
N VAL A 38 2.73 4.57 -0.14
CA VAL A 38 2.41 5.92 0.34
C VAL A 38 1.09 5.87 1.09
N VAL A 39 1.07 6.41 2.32
CA VAL A 39 -0.12 6.38 3.18
C VAL A 39 -0.84 7.72 3.12
N ALA A 40 -2.12 7.69 2.76
CA ALA A 40 -3.03 8.82 2.86
C ALA A 40 -3.63 8.88 4.27
N ALA A 41 -3.54 10.05 4.91
CA ALA A 41 -3.99 10.27 6.27
C ALA A 41 -4.99 11.42 6.36
N SER A 42 -5.86 11.36 7.38
CA SER A 42 -6.82 12.41 7.71
C SER A 42 -6.11 13.64 8.27
N LYS A 43 -6.64 14.85 7.97
CA LYS A 43 -6.14 16.11 8.52
C LYS A 43 -6.11 16.06 10.04
N GLY A 44 -4.97 16.41 10.60
CA GLY A 44 -4.74 16.42 12.05
C GLY A 44 -4.15 15.13 12.64
N TYR A 45 -4.12 14.02 11.86
CA TYR A 45 -3.43 12.81 12.30
C TYR A 45 -1.93 13.08 12.55
N PRO A 46 -1.29 12.58 13.65
CA PRO A 46 -1.79 11.61 14.65
C PRO A 46 -2.63 12.21 15.79
N GLY A 47 -2.94 13.50 15.79
CA GLY A 47 -3.81 14.15 16.77
C GLY A 47 -5.30 13.93 16.47
N LYS A 48 -6.13 14.94 16.76
CA LYS A 48 -7.57 14.90 16.49
C LYS A 48 -7.84 15.02 14.98
N TYR A 49 -8.70 14.19 14.44
CA TYR A 49 -9.12 14.19 13.04
C TYR A 49 -10.62 13.92 12.90
N GLU A 50 -11.18 14.36 11.78
CA GLU A 50 -12.55 14.08 11.39
C GLU A 50 -12.64 12.74 10.65
N THR A 51 -13.81 12.12 10.73
CA THR A 51 -14.17 10.89 10.01
C THR A 51 -15.46 11.08 9.22
N ASN A 52 -15.89 10.06 8.48
CA ASN A 52 -17.09 10.11 7.63
C ASN A 52 -16.96 11.06 6.43
N LEU A 53 -15.76 11.36 5.99
CA LEU A 53 -15.51 12.14 4.79
C LEU A 53 -15.54 11.21 3.57
N PRO A 54 -16.27 11.57 2.48
CA PRO A 54 -16.36 10.71 1.30
C PRO A 54 -14.99 10.58 0.61
N ILE A 55 -14.69 9.37 0.17
CA ILE A 55 -13.46 9.06 -0.59
C ILE A 55 -13.86 8.86 -2.05
N SER A 56 -13.15 9.54 -2.96
CA SER A 56 -13.35 9.44 -4.41
C SER A 56 -12.07 9.09 -5.14
N GLY A 57 -12.18 8.78 -6.44
CA GLY A 57 -11.03 8.50 -7.31
C GLY A 57 -10.51 7.06 -7.27
N LEU A 58 -11.22 6.16 -6.59
CA LEU A 58 -10.93 4.72 -6.62
C LEU A 58 -11.71 4.02 -7.73
N THR A 59 -11.07 3.06 -8.41
CA THR A 59 -11.73 2.15 -9.35
C THR A 59 -12.57 1.10 -8.59
N GLU A 60 -13.52 0.43 -9.26
CA GLU A 60 -14.33 -0.63 -8.65
C GLU A 60 -13.47 -1.74 -8.01
N GLY A 61 -12.42 -2.21 -8.70
CA GLY A 61 -11.51 -3.21 -8.14
C GLY A 61 -10.75 -2.74 -6.90
N GLN A 62 -10.46 -1.43 -6.81
CA GLN A 62 -9.83 -0.84 -5.63
C GLN A 62 -10.82 -0.64 -4.49
N LEU A 63 -12.10 -0.36 -4.80
CA LEU A 63 -13.17 -0.26 -3.80
C LEU A 63 -13.48 -1.60 -3.12
N GLU A 64 -13.36 -2.69 -3.84
CA GLU A 64 -13.72 -4.02 -3.33
C GLU A 64 -12.57 -4.75 -2.64
N ALA A 65 -11.36 -4.22 -2.68
CA ALA A 65 -10.15 -4.90 -2.23
C ALA A 65 -9.97 -6.32 -2.81
N LYS A 66 -10.67 -6.60 -3.92
CA LYS A 66 -10.61 -7.85 -4.66
C LYS A 66 -9.61 -7.70 -5.80
N GLY A 67 -8.61 -8.52 -5.84
CA GLY A 67 -7.75 -8.61 -6.99
C GLY A 67 -6.36 -9.13 -6.67
N GLN A 68 -5.77 -9.79 -7.66
CA GLN A 68 -4.34 -10.06 -7.69
C GLN A 68 -3.58 -8.73 -7.57
N PRO A 69 -2.47 -8.67 -6.87
CA PRO A 69 -1.66 -7.46 -6.81
C PRO A 69 -1.21 -7.11 -8.24
N GLY A 70 -1.85 -6.07 -8.78
CA GLY A 70 -1.38 -5.42 -10.00
C GLY A 70 -0.13 -4.59 -9.70
N PRO A 71 0.37 -3.81 -10.69
CA PRO A 71 1.47 -2.89 -10.46
C PRO A 71 1.14 -1.86 -9.37
N VAL A 72 -0.13 -1.56 -9.17
CA VAL A 72 -0.62 -0.66 -8.10
C VAL A 72 -1.77 -1.33 -7.35
N SER A 73 -1.67 -1.33 -6.03
CA SER A 73 -2.70 -1.84 -5.11
C SER A 73 -3.07 -0.77 -4.08
N VAL A 74 -4.35 -0.69 -3.74
CA VAL A 74 -4.83 0.20 -2.68
C VAL A 74 -5.29 -0.65 -1.49
N PHE A 75 -4.63 -0.44 -0.35
CA PHE A 75 -4.95 -1.11 0.90
C PHE A 75 -5.84 -0.22 1.76
N HIS A 76 -6.98 -0.75 2.14
CA HIS A 76 -7.90 -0.09 3.06
C HIS A 76 -7.39 -0.23 4.50
N ALA A 77 -7.29 0.90 5.21
CA ALA A 77 -6.93 0.95 6.63
C ALA A 77 -8.08 1.56 7.43
N GLY A 78 -8.14 2.88 7.56
CA GLY A 78 -9.22 3.58 8.24
C GLY A 78 -10.34 3.98 7.27
N THR A 79 -10.99 3.02 6.65
CA THR A 79 -12.12 3.23 5.74
C THR A 79 -13.36 2.48 6.22
N LYS A 80 -14.53 2.92 5.83
CA LYS A 80 -15.79 2.19 5.98
C LYS A 80 -16.69 2.40 4.77
N ARG A 81 -17.51 1.41 4.47
CA ARG A 81 -18.55 1.50 3.46
C ARG A 81 -19.86 1.92 4.11
N ILE A 82 -20.55 2.89 3.50
CA ILE A 82 -21.92 3.29 3.87
C ILE A 82 -22.67 3.32 2.55
N ASP A 83 -23.69 2.49 2.42
CA ASP A 83 -24.39 2.22 1.17
C ASP A 83 -23.40 1.86 0.05
N GLU A 84 -23.39 2.60 -1.04
CA GLU A 84 -22.45 2.40 -2.15
C GLU A 84 -21.20 3.28 -2.04
N GLY A 85 -21.10 4.14 -1.02
CA GLY A 85 -19.99 5.08 -0.83
C GLY A 85 -18.89 4.54 0.09
N LEU A 86 -17.65 4.99 -0.13
CA LEU A 86 -16.52 4.76 0.75
C LEU A 86 -16.21 6.04 1.53
N PHE A 87 -15.97 5.91 2.83
CA PHE A 87 -15.76 7.03 3.74
C PHE A 87 -14.56 6.81 4.64
N THR A 88 -13.95 7.91 5.10
CA THR A 88 -12.89 7.86 6.11
C THR A 88 -13.45 7.38 7.45
N ALA A 89 -12.69 6.53 8.15
CA ALA A 89 -13.05 5.99 9.47
C ALA A 89 -11.85 5.97 10.45
N GLY A 90 -10.71 6.50 10.05
CA GLY A 90 -9.51 6.49 10.88
C GLY A 90 -8.48 7.53 10.47
N GLY A 91 -7.38 7.63 11.21
CA GLY A 91 -6.32 8.58 10.96
C GLY A 91 -5.49 8.22 9.73
N ARG A 92 -5.02 6.96 9.63
CA ARG A 92 -4.46 6.41 8.38
C ARG A 92 -5.61 5.79 7.61
N VAL A 93 -5.88 6.30 6.42
CA VAL A 93 -7.08 5.97 5.66
C VAL A 93 -6.81 4.91 4.61
N LEU A 94 -5.83 5.13 3.75
CA LEU A 94 -5.46 4.24 2.65
C LEU A 94 -3.94 4.10 2.56
N GLY A 95 -3.46 2.95 2.11
CA GLY A 95 -2.09 2.75 1.68
C GLY A 95 -2.05 2.43 0.18
N VAL A 96 -1.43 3.29 -0.61
CA VAL A 96 -1.22 3.06 -2.05
C VAL A 96 0.14 2.45 -2.24
N THR A 97 0.16 1.20 -2.68
CA THR A 97 1.39 0.44 -2.92
C THR A 97 1.58 0.22 -4.41
N ALA A 98 2.75 0.55 -4.91
CA ALA A 98 3.16 0.20 -6.26
C ALA A 98 4.39 -0.72 -6.25
N VAL A 99 4.47 -1.59 -7.25
CA VAL A 99 5.58 -2.50 -7.50
C VAL A 99 6.16 -2.19 -8.87
N GLY A 100 7.47 -2.04 -8.95
CA GLY A 100 8.19 -1.76 -10.19
C GLY A 100 9.51 -2.52 -10.26
N ASP A 101 10.14 -2.51 -11.44
CA ASP A 101 11.44 -3.14 -11.64
C ASP A 101 12.55 -2.38 -10.89
N THR A 102 12.34 -1.08 -10.67
CA THR A 102 13.24 -0.23 -9.89
C THR A 102 12.47 0.49 -8.78
N LEU A 103 13.19 0.94 -7.75
CA LEU A 103 12.60 1.74 -6.67
C LEU A 103 11.99 3.05 -7.20
N GLN A 104 12.66 3.69 -8.18
CA GLN A 104 12.15 4.93 -8.79
C GLN A 104 10.79 4.69 -9.44
N GLN A 105 10.65 3.62 -10.25
CA GLN A 105 9.37 3.26 -10.87
C GLN A 105 8.27 3.00 -9.84
N ALA A 106 8.58 2.24 -8.77
CA ALA A 106 7.62 1.97 -7.71
C ALA A 106 7.16 3.26 -7.00
N VAL A 107 8.09 4.18 -6.73
CA VAL A 107 7.80 5.49 -6.12
C VAL A 107 6.91 6.33 -7.04
N ASP A 108 7.29 6.48 -8.32
CA ASP A 108 6.55 7.31 -9.27
C ASP A 108 5.13 6.79 -9.49
N GLN A 109 4.96 5.48 -9.63
CA GLN A 109 3.64 4.84 -9.79
C GLN A 109 2.78 4.99 -8.53
N ALA A 110 3.36 4.86 -7.33
CA ALA A 110 2.62 5.03 -6.08
C ALA A 110 2.09 6.47 -5.93
N TYR A 111 2.90 7.47 -6.27
CA TYR A 111 2.48 8.87 -6.23
C TYR A 111 1.47 9.20 -7.33
N ALA A 112 1.67 8.74 -8.55
CA ALA A 112 0.70 8.95 -9.64
C ALA A 112 -0.68 8.38 -9.29
N ALA A 113 -0.73 7.20 -8.69
CA ALA A 113 -1.99 6.61 -8.23
C ALA A 113 -2.57 7.36 -7.01
N MET A 114 -1.73 7.87 -6.10
CA MET A 114 -2.19 8.66 -4.97
C MET A 114 -2.88 9.97 -5.41
N GLU A 115 -2.44 10.58 -6.51
CA GLU A 115 -2.99 11.82 -7.03
C GLU A 115 -4.43 11.67 -7.59
N THR A 116 -4.85 10.46 -7.93
CA THR A 116 -6.23 10.19 -8.36
C THR A 116 -7.22 10.10 -7.21
N ILE A 117 -6.75 9.84 -5.98
CA ILE A 117 -7.57 9.62 -4.80
C ILE A 117 -7.78 10.93 -4.07
N HIS A 118 -9.00 11.18 -3.60
CA HIS A 118 -9.30 12.39 -2.86
C HIS A 118 -10.32 12.16 -1.74
N PHE A 119 -10.07 12.81 -0.60
CA PHE A 119 -11.04 13.09 0.46
C PHE A 119 -10.65 14.41 1.15
N ASP A 120 -11.59 15.10 1.75
CA ASP A 120 -11.32 16.41 2.35
C ASP A 120 -10.26 16.35 3.45
N GLY A 121 -9.30 17.28 3.40
CA GLY A 121 -8.18 17.33 4.32
C GLY A 121 -7.17 16.18 4.18
N MET A 122 -7.21 15.42 3.07
CA MET A 122 -6.22 14.38 2.79
C MET A 122 -4.80 14.95 2.79
N HIS A 123 -3.89 14.25 3.46
CA HIS A 123 -2.46 14.55 3.36
C HIS A 123 -1.64 13.27 3.33
N TYR A 124 -0.48 13.34 2.72
CA TYR A 124 0.52 12.27 2.66
C TYR A 124 1.93 12.84 2.53
N ARG A 125 2.92 12.06 2.93
CA ARG A 125 4.32 12.45 2.81
C ARG A 125 4.74 12.42 1.34
N ARG A 126 5.51 13.44 0.92
CA ARG A 126 6.02 13.58 -0.46
C ARG A 126 7.50 13.17 -0.59
N ASP A 127 8.08 12.58 0.45
CA ASP A 127 9.49 12.19 0.52
C ASP A 127 9.70 10.68 0.74
N ILE A 128 8.65 9.86 0.56
CA ILE A 128 8.74 8.40 0.68
C ILE A 128 9.67 7.86 -0.41
N GLY A 129 10.63 7.02 0.00
CA GLY A 129 11.65 6.47 -0.90
C GLY A 129 12.83 7.39 -1.20
N LYS A 130 12.74 8.71 -0.98
CA LYS A 130 13.77 9.69 -1.34
C LYS A 130 15.15 9.34 -0.78
N LYS A 131 15.23 8.94 0.49
CA LYS A 131 16.50 8.58 1.13
C LYS A 131 17.14 7.34 0.50
N ALA A 132 16.34 6.33 0.14
CA ALA A 132 16.84 5.12 -0.50
C ALA A 132 17.28 5.39 -1.95
N LEU A 133 16.55 6.25 -2.68
CA LEU A 133 16.93 6.66 -4.05
C LEU A 133 18.28 7.39 -4.08
N LEU A 134 18.57 8.23 -3.09
CA LEU A 134 19.88 8.90 -3.00
C LEU A 134 21.02 7.89 -2.81
N LEU A 135 20.81 6.84 -2.03
CA LEU A 135 21.83 5.80 -1.81
C LEU A 135 22.08 4.91 -3.05
N THR A 136 21.05 4.72 -3.89
CA THR A 136 21.19 3.93 -5.12
C THR A 136 21.80 4.70 -6.30
N SER A 137 21.84 6.02 -6.22
CA SER A 137 22.47 6.87 -7.27
C SER A 137 23.99 7.05 -7.09
N GLU A 138 24.56 6.59 -5.99
CA GLU A 138 26.00 6.69 -5.68
C GLU A 138 26.79 5.41 -6.07
N HIS A 139 26.17 4.44 -6.73
CA HIS A 139 26.78 3.20 -7.24
C HIS A 139 26.48 3.05 -8.73
#